data_4ac8a80f943edf20d1a8a8f6775c2e61
#
_entry.id   4ac8a80f943edf20d1a8a8f6775c2e61
#
_cell.length_a   1.000
_cell.length_b   1.000
_cell.length_c   1.000
_cell.angle_alpha   90.00
_cell.angle_beta   90.00
_cell.angle_gamma   90.00
#
_symmetry.space_group_name_H-M   'P 1'
#
loop_
_entity.id
_entity.type
_entity.pdbx_description
1 polymer ?
#
loop_
_entity_poly.entity_id
_entity_poly.type
_entity_poly.pdbx_seq_one_letter_code
_entity_poly.pdbx_strand_id
1 'polypeptide(L)'
;GFYALLGGRFTMITDADVHAAEMRMQATLDTTPRAIAARYDRRVSRIVIILSSGLELAFPPHIVEGLSEAKPADLTDVEISPTGLGLHFPKIDADLYIPSLLDGVFGSRHWMASGLGKLGGSSRSEAKTAASRNNGKLGGRPRKTAV
;
A
#
# COMPACT_ATOMS: atom_id res chain seq x y z
N GLY A 1 22.92 23.82 -11.54
CA GLY A 1 22.35 23.31 -10.31
C GLY A 1 20.83 23.18 -10.44
N PHE A 2 20.28 22.13 -9.90
CA PHE A 2 18.82 21.88 -9.88
C PHE A 2 18.26 22.20 -8.50
N TYR A 3 17.04 22.72 -8.45
CA TYR A 3 16.32 22.98 -7.21
C TYR A 3 15.20 21.96 -7.03
N ALA A 4 15.02 21.45 -5.82
CA ALA A 4 13.89 20.60 -5.44
C ALA A 4 13.12 21.20 -4.27
N LEU A 5 11.83 20.98 -4.22
CA LEU A 5 10.98 21.39 -3.11
C LEU A 5 11.06 20.35 -1.99
N LEU A 6 11.73 20.69 -0.90
CA LEU A 6 11.86 19.86 0.28
C LEU A 6 11.30 20.60 1.50
N GLY A 7 10.29 20.03 2.14
CA GLY A 7 9.69 20.61 3.35
C GLY A 7 9.15 22.04 3.19
N GLY A 8 8.61 22.38 2.01
CA GLY A 8 8.09 23.74 1.73
C GLY A 8 9.16 24.77 1.37
N ARG A 9 10.42 24.37 1.19
CA ARG A 9 11.52 25.22 0.76
C ARG A 9 12.18 24.69 -0.50
N PHE A 10 12.58 25.58 -1.39
CA PHE A 10 13.44 25.22 -2.53
C PHE A 10 14.87 25.08 -2.05
N THR A 11 15.41 23.88 -2.16
CA THR A 11 16.81 23.58 -1.82
C THR A 11 17.54 23.20 -3.09
N MET A 12 18.75 23.76 -3.25
CA MET A 12 19.61 23.40 -4.37
C MET A 12 20.13 21.97 -4.19
N ILE A 13 19.91 21.12 -5.18
CA ILE A 13 20.45 19.76 -5.23
C ILE A 13 21.92 19.87 -5.66
N THR A 14 22.81 19.39 -4.82
CA THR A 14 24.26 19.35 -5.08
C THR A 14 24.66 18.01 -5.71
N ASP A 15 25.83 17.96 -6.33
CA ASP A 15 26.41 16.69 -6.84
C ASP A 15 26.60 15.69 -5.70
N ALA A 16 26.89 16.15 -4.49
CA ALA A 16 26.96 15.30 -3.30
C ALA A 16 25.61 14.67 -2.96
N ASP A 17 24.51 15.42 -3.10
CA ASP A 17 23.14 14.91 -2.87
C ASP A 17 22.78 13.84 -3.88
N VAL A 18 23.13 14.06 -5.15
CA VAL A 18 22.92 13.09 -6.23
C VAL A 18 23.73 11.82 -5.96
N HIS A 19 25.01 11.94 -5.64
CA HIS A 19 25.86 10.79 -5.33
C HIS A 19 25.35 10.00 -4.11
N ALA A 20 24.92 10.69 -3.07
CA ALA A 20 24.31 10.03 -1.90
C ALA A 20 23.03 9.29 -2.25
N ALA A 21 22.21 9.82 -3.15
CA ALA A 21 21.00 9.16 -3.64
C ALA A 21 21.32 7.90 -4.47
N GLU A 22 22.33 8.01 -5.34
CA GLU A 22 22.83 6.86 -6.14
C GLU A 22 23.35 5.74 -5.25
N MET A 23 24.15 6.08 -4.22
CA MET A 23 24.66 5.10 -3.25
C MET A 23 23.54 4.41 -2.48
N ARG A 24 22.49 5.12 -2.06
CA ARG A 24 21.32 4.52 -1.41
C ARG A 24 20.56 3.60 -2.36
N MET A 25 20.37 4.01 -3.61
CA MET A 25 19.73 3.18 -4.62
C MET A 25 20.53 1.90 -4.86
N GLN A 26 21.84 2.00 -5.02
CA GLN A 26 22.70 0.85 -5.23
C GLN A 26 22.64 -0.12 -4.03
N ALA A 27 22.68 0.39 -2.80
CA ALA A 27 22.54 -0.44 -1.60
C ALA A 27 21.18 -1.17 -1.57
N THR A 28 20.10 -0.49 -1.97
CA THR A 28 18.76 -1.11 -2.09
C THR A 28 18.76 -2.19 -3.16
N LEU A 29 19.35 -1.94 -4.32
CA LEU A 29 19.48 -2.92 -5.41
C LEU A 29 20.27 -4.17 -4.98
N ASP A 30 21.32 -3.99 -4.19
CA ASP A 30 22.19 -5.07 -3.73
C ASP A 30 21.54 -5.94 -2.64
N THR A 31 20.66 -5.38 -1.84
CA THR A 31 20.09 -6.05 -0.66
C THR A 31 18.63 -6.51 -0.86
N THR A 32 17.92 -5.95 -1.84
CA THR A 32 16.51 -6.25 -2.06
C THR A 32 16.33 -7.22 -3.22
N PRO A 33 15.54 -8.29 -3.04
CA PRO A 33 15.15 -9.15 -4.14
C PRO A 33 14.35 -8.35 -5.20
N ARG A 34 14.64 -8.64 -6.48
CA ARG A 34 14.00 -7.97 -7.61
C ARG A 34 12.87 -8.83 -8.18
N ALA A 35 11.85 -8.19 -8.70
CA ALA A 35 10.82 -8.89 -9.47
C ALA A 35 11.42 -9.39 -10.79
N ILE A 36 11.28 -10.67 -11.06
CA ILE A 36 11.66 -11.30 -12.34
C ILE A 36 10.44 -11.67 -13.18
N ALA A 37 9.30 -11.84 -12.56
CA ALA A 37 8.00 -12.05 -13.22
C ALA A 37 6.88 -11.49 -12.36
N ALA A 38 5.84 -10.99 -13.02
CA ALA A 38 4.63 -10.54 -12.36
C ALA A 38 3.43 -10.78 -13.27
N ARG A 39 2.31 -11.17 -12.66
CA ARG A 39 1.04 -11.38 -13.36
C ARG A 39 -0.15 -11.20 -12.44
N TYR A 40 -1.30 -10.96 -13.03
CA TYR A 40 -2.58 -11.12 -12.36
C TYR A 40 -3.17 -12.51 -12.68
N ASP A 41 -3.36 -13.32 -11.66
CA ASP A 41 -4.00 -14.64 -11.78
C ASP A 41 -5.51 -14.50 -11.56
N ARG A 42 -6.29 -14.58 -12.65
CA ARG A 42 -7.74 -14.42 -12.61
C ARG A 42 -8.44 -15.55 -11.86
N ARG A 43 -7.86 -16.74 -11.85
CA ARG A 43 -8.48 -17.92 -11.21
C ARG A 43 -8.60 -17.77 -9.71
N VAL A 44 -7.62 -17.10 -9.11
CA VAL A 44 -7.55 -16.89 -7.66
C VAL A 44 -7.67 -15.41 -7.28
N SER A 45 -7.82 -14.52 -8.26
CA SER A 45 -7.90 -13.06 -8.06
C SER A 45 -6.73 -12.51 -7.24
N ARG A 46 -5.51 -12.87 -7.65
CA ARG A 46 -4.26 -12.48 -6.97
C ARG A 46 -3.28 -11.81 -7.93
N ILE A 47 -2.60 -10.80 -7.45
CA ILE A 47 -1.33 -10.37 -8.05
C ILE A 47 -0.28 -11.35 -7.58
N VAL A 48 0.49 -11.91 -8.50
CA VAL A 48 1.56 -12.87 -8.23
C VAL A 48 2.87 -12.27 -8.72
N ILE A 49 3.85 -12.19 -7.84
CA ILE A 49 5.18 -11.64 -8.12
C ILE A 49 6.20 -12.69 -7.77
N ILE A 50 7.07 -13.03 -8.73
CA ILE A 50 8.21 -13.92 -8.50
C ILE A 50 9.45 -13.07 -8.34
N LEU A 51 10.15 -13.25 -7.23
CA LEU A 51 11.38 -12.53 -6.90
C LEU A 51 12.62 -13.30 -7.27
N SER A 52 13.72 -12.59 -7.47
CA SER A 52 15.04 -13.16 -7.79
C SER A 52 15.58 -14.12 -6.72
N SER A 53 15.10 -13.99 -5.48
CA SER A 53 15.42 -14.90 -4.38
C SER A 53 14.69 -16.25 -4.45
N GLY A 54 13.73 -16.41 -5.36
CA GLY A 54 12.84 -17.58 -5.43
C GLY A 54 11.56 -17.42 -4.59
N LEU A 55 11.44 -16.36 -3.81
CA LEU A 55 10.21 -16.05 -3.06
C LEU A 55 9.11 -15.66 -4.05
N GLU A 56 7.91 -16.17 -3.83
CA GLU A 56 6.72 -15.78 -4.55
C GLU A 56 5.78 -15.00 -3.60
N LEU A 57 5.36 -13.81 -4.03
CA LEU A 57 4.37 -13.01 -3.34
C LEU A 57 3.04 -13.14 -4.08
N ALA A 58 1.99 -13.46 -3.35
CA ALA A 58 0.64 -13.50 -3.89
C ALA A 58 -0.33 -12.75 -2.95
N PHE A 59 -1.05 -11.78 -3.46
CA PHE A 59 -1.97 -10.97 -2.64
C PHE A 59 -3.17 -10.49 -3.46
N PRO A 60 -4.33 -10.29 -2.80
CA PRO A 60 -5.50 -9.71 -3.46
C PRO A 60 -5.27 -8.23 -3.76
N PRO A 61 -5.68 -7.73 -4.93
CA PRO A 61 -5.49 -6.32 -5.30
C PRO A 61 -6.12 -5.33 -4.33
N HIS A 62 -7.25 -5.69 -3.71
CA HIS A 62 -8.01 -4.78 -2.85
C HIS A 62 -7.27 -4.36 -1.57
N ILE A 63 -6.23 -5.08 -1.15
CA ILE A 63 -5.43 -4.68 0.03
C ILE A 63 -4.41 -3.60 -0.28
N VAL A 64 -4.16 -3.31 -1.55
CA VAL A 64 -3.21 -2.28 -1.99
C VAL A 64 -3.97 -1.03 -2.39
N GLU A 65 -3.59 0.13 -1.84
CA GLU A 65 -4.31 1.40 -2.03
C GLU A 65 -4.51 1.75 -3.52
N GLY A 66 -3.49 1.66 -4.34
CA GLY A 66 -3.58 1.99 -5.77
C GLY A 66 -4.37 1.01 -6.62
N LEU A 67 -4.67 -0.19 -6.12
CA LEU A 67 -5.34 -1.27 -6.85
C LEU A 67 -6.71 -1.62 -6.27
N SER A 68 -7.16 -0.96 -5.21
CA SER A 68 -8.36 -1.33 -4.46
C SER A 68 -9.65 -1.29 -5.28
N GLU A 69 -9.74 -0.38 -6.24
CA GLU A 69 -10.90 -0.20 -7.12
C GLU A 69 -10.70 -0.81 -8.51
N ALA A 70 -9.58 -1.49 -8.73
CA ALA A 70 -9.25 -2.06 -10.03
C ALA A 70 -10.13 -3.27 -10.37
N LYS A 71 -10.56 -3.34 -11.62
CA LYS A 71 -11.25 -4.51 -12.18
C LYS A 71 -10.21 -5.51 -12.71
N PRO A 72 -10.56 -6.81 -12.83
CA PRO A 72 -9.65 -7.82 -13.40
C PRO A 72 -9.04 -7.42 -14.74
N ALA A 73 -9.81 -6.80 -15.63
CA ALA A 73 -9.33 -6.34 -16.93
C ALA A 73 -8.25 -5.24 -16.83
N ASP A 74 -8.26 -4.43 -15.76
CA ASP A 74 -7.30 -3.37 -15.53
C ASP A 74 -5.93 -3.90 -15.08
N LEU A 75 -5.88 -5.12 -14.60
CA LEU A 75 -4.72 -5.74 -13.98
C LEU A 75 -4.00 -6.75 -14.89
N THR A 76 -4.51 -6.98 -16.09
CA THR A 76 -3.95 -7.96 -17.02
C THR A 76 -2.58 -7.56 -17.58
N ASP A 77 -2.34 -6.25 -17.72
CA ASP A 77 -1.08 -5.70 -18.17
C ASP A 77 -0.26 -5.24 -16.95
N VAL A 78 0.85 -5.89 -16.71
CA VAL A 78 1.78 -5.58 -15.63
C VAL A 78 3.16 -5.42 -16.23
N GLU A 79 3.80 -4.31 -15.94
CA GLU A 79 5.16 -4.01 -16.37
C GLU A 79 6.11 -4.00 -15.17
N ILE A 80 7.26 -4.62 -15.31
CA ILE A 80 8.32 -4.58 -14.31
C ILE A 80 9.26 -3.43 -14.66
N SER A 81 9.58 -2.58 -13.66
CA SER A 81 10.53 -1.48 -13.86
C SER A 81 11.92 -2.00 -14.23
N PRO A 82 12.78 -1.20 -14.90
CA PRO A 82 14.13 -1.62 -15.28
C PRO A 82 14.98 -2.08 -14.09
N THR A 83 14.77 -1.53 -12.91
CA THR A 83 15.46 -1.95 -11.68
C THR A 83 14.93 -3.27 -11.10
N GLY A 84 13.74 -3.71 -11.51
CA GLY A 84 13.04 -4.83 -10.89
C GLY A 84 12.44 -4.54 -9.50
N LEU A 85 12.50 -3.28 -9.04
CA LEU A 85 11.97 -2.87 -7.74
C LEU A 85 10.54 -2.35 -7.80
N GLY A 86 9.99 -2.13 -8.98
CA GLY A 86 8.66 -1.58 -9.18
C GLY A 86 7.82 -2.39 -10.16
N LEU A 87 6.51 -2.33 -9.98
CA LEU A 87 5.52 -2.79 -10.94
C LEU A 87 4.66 -1.61 -11.37
N HIS A 88 4.34 -1.56 -12.66
CA HIS A 88 3.43 -0.58 -13.23
C HIS A 88 2.23 -1.26 -13.87
N PHE A 89 1.04 -0.74 -13.61
CA PHE A 89 -0.22 -1.18 -14.20
C PHE A 89 -0.72 -0.09 -15.14
N PRO A 90 -0.41 -0.17 -16.45
CA PRO A 90 -0.62 0.95 -17.37
C PRO A 90 -2.09 1.32 -17.57
N LYS A 91 -3.02 0.38 -17.46
CA LYS A 91 -4.45 0.65 -17.68
C LYS A 91 -5.07 1.55 -16.61
N ILE A 92 -4.50 1.60 -15.42
CA ILE A 92 -4.98 2.41 -14.29
C ILE A 92 -3.92 3.36 -13.76
N ASP A 93 -2.76 3.44 -14.42
CA ASP A 93 -1.63 4.27 -14.03
C ASP A 93 -1.26 4.12 -12.54
N ALA A 94 -1.17 2.88 -12.09
CA ALA A 94 -0.82 2.55 -10.72
C ALA A 94 0.58 1.93 -10.66
N ASP A 95 1.31 2.28 -9.61
CA ASP A 95 2.66 1.80 -9.35
C ASP A 95 2.73 1.10 -8.00
N LEU A 96 3.46 0.00 -7.94
CA LEU A 96 3.82 -0.71 -6.72
C LEU A 96 5.32 -0.71 -6.54
N TYR A 97 5.76 -0.52 -5.31
CA TYR A 97 7.17 -0.57 -4.94
C TYR A 97 7.45 -1.83 -4.13
N ILE A 98 8.27 -2.72 -4.66
CA ILE A 98 8.53 -4.05 -4.06
C ILE A 98 9.07 -3.96 -2.64
N PRO A 99 10.08 -3.11 -2.31
CA PRO A 99 10.57 -3.01 -0.94
C PRO A 99 9.48 -2.66 0.07
N SER A 100 8.53 -1.77 -0.28
CA SER A 100 7.41 -1.43 0.58
C SER A 100 6.49 -2.63 0.83
N LEU A 101 6.21 -3.44 -0.20
CA LEU A 101 5.41 -4.65 -0.06
C LEU A 101 6.09 -5.67 0.86
N LEU A 102 7.40 -5.83 0.75
CA LEU A 102 8.18 -6.73 1.60
C LEU A 102 8.18 -6.27 3.07
N ASP A 103 8.10 -4.97 3.31
CA ASP A 103 7.97 -4.38 4.63
C ASP A 103 6.52 -4.41 5.16
N GLY A 104 5.58 -4.95 4.40
CA GLY A 104 4.17 -5.01 4.77
C GLY A 104 3.42 -3.69 4.62
N VAL A 105 3.95 -2.76 3.82
CA VAL A 105 3.33 -1.45 3.56
C VAL A 105 2.57 -1.51 2.24
N PHE A 106 1.24 -1.45 2.31
CA PHE A 106 0.34 -1.59 1.16
C PHE A 106 -0.34 -0.29 0.75
N GLY A 107 0.04 0.82 1.35
CA GLY A 107 -0.50 2.14 1.08
C GLY A 107 -0.08 3.17 2.10
N SER A 108 -0.74 4.32 2.10
CA SER A 108 -0.51 5.38 3.08
C SER A 108 -0.81 4.92 4.51
N ARG A 109 -0.33 5.67 5.50
CA ARG A 109 -0.64 5.41 6.91
C ARG A 109 -2.15 5.42 7.16
N HIS A 110 -2.87 6.33 6.51
CA HIS A 110 -4.33 6.40 6.60
C HIS A 110 -4.99 5.15 6.03
N TRP A 111 -4.55 4.68 4.87
CA TRP A 111 -5.01 3.44 4.24
C TRP A 111 -4.81 2.23 5.16
N MET A 112 -3.60 2.07 5.70
CA MET A 112 -3.25 0.97 6.59
C MET A 112 -4.08 0.98 7.88
N ALA A 113 -4.27 2.15 8.48
CA ALA A 113 -5.09 2.32 9.69
C ALA A 113 -6.57 2.00 9.43
N SER A 114 -7.11 2.40 8.28
CA SER A 114 -8.49 2.09 7.87
C SER A 114 -8.70 0.59 7.70
N GLY A 115 -7.74 -0.13 7.14
CA GLY A 115 -7.76 -1.59 7.03
C GLY A 115 -7.83 -2.27 8.39
N LEU A 116 -6.99 -1.86 9.33
CA LEU A 116 -7.01 -2.36 10.71
C LEU A 116 -8.32 -2.03 11.43
N GLY A 117 -8.87 -0.83 11.23
CA GLY A 117 -10.14 -0.41 11.79
C GLY A 117 -11.31 -1.28 11.31
N LYS A 118 -11.34 -1.64 10.03
CA LYS A 118 -12.34 -2.54 9.46
C LYS A 118 -12.24 -3.94 10.08
N LEU A 119 -11.04 -4.48 10.25
CA LEU A 119 -10.82 -5.78 10.90
C LEU A 119 -11.24 -5.75 12.36
N GLY A 120 -10.87 -4.72 13.12
CA GLY A 120 -11.28 -4.52 14.49
C GLY A 120 -12.79 -4.33 14.65
N GLY A 121 -13.43 -3.62 13.70
CA GLY A 121 -14.87 -3.39 13.67
C GLY A 121 -15.69 -4.65 13.39
N SER A 122 -15.14 -5.59 12.62
CA SER A 122 -15.82 -6.85 12.27
C SER A 122 -15.75 -7.91 13.36
N SER A 123 -14.82 -7.80 14.32
CA SER A 123 -14.71 -8.75 15.43
C SER A 123 -15.87 -8.57 16.43
N ARG A 124 -16.70 -9.60 16.55
CA ARG A 124 -17.78 -9.66 17.57
C ARG A 124 -17.27 -10.46 18.75
N SER A 125 -16.82 -9.79 19.80
CA SER A 125 -16.61 -10.45 21.10
C SER A 125 -17.85 -10.31 21.98
N GLU A 126 -18.09 -11.26 22.89
CA GLU A 126 -19.20 -11.17 23.86
C GLU A 126 -19.10 -9.89 24.69
N ALA A 127 -17.90 -9.52 25.14
CA ALA A 127 -17.65 -8.29 25.87
C ALA A 127 -18.06 -7.04 25.07
N LYS A 128 -17.74 -6.99 23.79
CA LYS A 128 -18.08 -5.89 22.89
C LYS A 128 -19.60 -5.81 22.65
N THR A 129 -20.23 -6.97 22.51
CA THR A 129 -21.68 -7.06 22.33
C THR A 129 -22.42 -6.63 23.61
N ALA A 130 -21.95 -7.05 24.79
CA ALA A 130 -22.49 -6.64 26.07
C ALA A 130 -22.33 -5.14 26.33
N ALA A 131 -21.15 -4.57 26.06
CA ALA A 131 -20.90 -3.14 26.16
C ALA A 131 -21.82 -2.32 25.25
N SER A 132 -21.98 -2.75 24.00
CA SER A 132 -22.89 -2.09 23.04
C SER A 132 -24.35 -2.11 23.51
N ARG A 133 -24.83 -3.25 24.05
CA ARG A 133 -26.17 -3.37 24.62
C ARG A 133 -26.37 -2.48 25.82
N ASN A 134 -25.39 -2.43 26.74
CA ASN A 134 -25.44 -1.57 27.93
C ASN A 134 -25.46 -0.09 27.56
N ASN A 135 -24.62 0.33 26.60
CA ASN A 135 -24.62 1.70 26.10
C ASN A 135 -25.94 2.07 25.41
N GLY A 136 -26.56 1.12 24.71
CA GLY A 136 -27.88 1.32 24.12
C GLY A 136 -28.99 1.51 25.14
N LYS A 137 -28.90 0.86 26.32
CA LYS A 137 -29.86 1.04 27.43
C LYS A 137 -29.75 2.37 28.13
N LEU A 138 -28.57 3.00 28.12
CA LEU A 138 -28.33 4.32 28.72
C LEU A 138 -28.90 5.48 27.89
N GLY A 139 -29.46 5.21 26.73
CA GLY A 139 -30.04 6.19 25.85
C GLY A 139 -29.01 6.90 24.95
N GLY A 140 -29.46 7.25 23.77
CA GLY A 140 -28.68 8.04 22.84
C GLY A 140 -28.63 9.52 23.25
N ARG A 141 -28.04 10.34 22.37
CA ARG A 141 -27.98 11.79 22.54
C ARG A 141 -29.36 12.36 22.93
N PRO A 142 -29.46 13.16 24.01
CA PRO A 142 -30.73 13.78 24.41
C PRO A 142 -31.34 14.55 23.25
N ARG A 143 -32.64 14.35 22.99
CA ARG A 143 -33.36 15.18 22.02
C ARG A 143 -33.33 16.62 22.55
N LYS A 144 -32.89 17.57 21.71
CA LYS A 144 -33.12 18.98 22.02
C LYS A 144 -34.63 19.18 22.14
N THR A 145 -35.09 19.43 23.33
CA THR A 145 -36.45 19.93 23.53
C THR A 145 -36.53 21.28 22.84
N ALA A 146 -37.37 21.36 21.80
CA ALA A 146 -37.70 22.65 21.21
C ALA A 146 -38.45 23.47 22.29
N VAL A 147 -37.88 24.61 22.61
CA VAL A 147 -38.55 25.64 23.41
C VAL A 147 -39.34 26.53 22.47
#